data_3231921759b6a37aa18129af39ebf567
#
_entry.id   3231921759b6a37aa18129af39ebf567
#
_cell.length_a   1.000
_cell.length_b   1.000
_cell.length_c   1.000
_cell.angle_alpha   90.00
_cell.angle_beta   90.00
_cell.angle_gamma   90.00
#
_symmetry.space_group_name_H-M   'P 1'
#
loop_
_entity.id
_entity.type
_entity.pdbx_description
1 polymer ?
#
loop_
_entity_poly.entity_id
_entity_poly.type
_entity_poly.pdbx_seq_one_letter_code
_entity_poly.pdbx_strand_id
1 'polypeptide(L)'
;DPKGETLPRMGHMLEAAGYRILAFNTVDFSKSLHYNPLAYVRDEADILEFVSCLIENTTGDREHAGDPFWENAERLLYVALIGYLVYRCPPEDRSLSGVVTLLSLAKAKESDESYRSPLDLLFEEVETGMRCVAAVGGSGQGFDPTRRASYDPAGSCRWVKVAEPVPVDSDFALLHYKMFKDAAGKTLKSILVSCNTRMEPFAIPQVRELVSRDEMELDRLGDAEGRRAVFAVMSDTSSLYSFLFSIMLWQT
;
A
#
# COMPACT_ATOMS: atom_id res chain seq x y z
N ASP A 1 7.13 14.66 19.69
CA ASP A 1 6.32 15.47 20.61
C ASP A 1 5.20 14.63 21.22
N PRO A 2 5.53 13.67 22.12
CA PRO A 2 4.51 12.93 22.84
C PRO A 2 3.57 13.89 23.56
N LYS A 3 2.26 13.67 23.45
CA LYS A 3 1.19 14.53 24.04
C LYS A 3 0.99 15.90 23.38
N GLY A 4 1.81 16.32 22.43
CA GLY A 4 1.67 17.61 21.75
C GLY A 4 1.94 18.81 22.65
N GLU A 5 2.80 18.68 23.67
CA GLU A 5 3.11 19.77 24.60
C GLU A 5 4.23 20.69 24.09
N THR A 6 5.11 20.17 23.26
CA THR A 6 6.29 20.91 22.76
C THR A 6 5.89 21.93 21.69
N LEU A 7 4.99 21.54 20.78
CA LEU A 7 4.53 22.42 19.71
C LEU A 7 3.93 23.75 20.22
N PRO A 8 2.99 23.78 21.19
CA PRO A 8 2.48 25.04 21.72
C PRO A 8 3.51 25.91 22.44
N ARG A 9 4.55 25.28 23.02
CA ARG A 9 5.60 26.01 23.76
C ARG A 9 6.66 26.60 22.85
N MET A 10 7.05 25.88 21.79
CA MET A 10 8.20 26.24 20.96
C MET A 10 7.80 26.71 19.55
N GLY A 11 6.60 26.40 19.09
CA GLY A 11 6.16 26.68 17.71
C GLY A 11 6.32 28.16 17.35
N HIS A 12 5.80 29.07 18.15
CA HIS A 12 5.92 30.50 17.89
C HIS A 12 7.35 31.03 17.89
N MET A 13 8.24 30.45 18.70
CA MET A 13 9.66 30.81 18.68
C MET A 13 10.34 30.39 17.38
N LEU A 14 9.99 29.19 16.91
CA LEU A 14 10.52 28.64 15.65
C LEU A 14 9.97 29.42 14.44
N GLU A 15 8.68 29.74 14.43
CA GLU A 15 8.08 30.58 13.39
C GLU A 15 8.75 31.96 13.35
N ALA A 16 8.95 32.60 14.52
CA ALA A 16 9.66 33.88 14.62
C ALA A 16 11.12 33.78 14.16
N ALA A 17 11.74 32.60 14.26
CA ALA A 17 13.07 32.31 13.74
C ALA A 17 13.08 31.91 12.25
N GLY A 18 11.93 31.98 11.57
CA GLY A 18 11.77 31.71 10.15
C GLY A 18 11.63 30.23 9.80
N TYR A 19 11.23 29.37 10.77
CA TYR A 19 10.92 27.98 10.49
C TYR A 19 9.47 27.80 10.04
N ARG A 20 9.25 27.03 8.99
CA ARG A 20 7.94 26.48 8.66
C ARG A 20 7.66 25.30 9.60
N ILE A 21 6.54 25.36 10.31
CA ILE A 21 6.12 24.30 11.23
C ILE A 21 5.33 23.27 10.46
N LEU A 22 5.75 22.01 10.55
CA LEU A 22 5.10 20.84 9.94
C LEU A 22 4.65 19.92 11.08
N ALA A 23 3.35 19.75 11.27
CA ALA A 23 2.81 18.92 12.34
C ALA A 23 2.12 17.68 11.76
N PHE A 24 2.62 16.50 12.11
CA PHE A 24 1.93 15.23 11.89
C PHE A 24 1.34 14.78 13.22
N ASN A 25 0.01 14.75 13.32
CA ASN A 25 -0.71 14.59 14.58
C ASN A 25 -1.70 13.43 14.50
N THR A 26 -1.40 12.33 15.19
CA THR A 26 -2.28 11.15 15.27
C THR A 26 -3.20 11.16 16.51
N VAL A 27 -3.14 12.21 17.34
CA VAL A 27 -4.05 12.42 18.47
C VAL A 27 -5.27 13.22 18.03
N ASP A 28 -5.05 14.26 17.21
CA ASP A 28 -6.10 15.09 16.64
C ASP A 28 -5.83 15.28 15.13
N PHE A 29 -6.46 14.46 14.31
CA PHE A 29 -6.26 14.47 12.84
C PHE A 29 -6.65 15.80 12.20
N SER A 30 -7.56 16.57 12.81
CA SER A 30 -7.95 17.90 12.29
C SER A 30 -6.82 18.94 12.36
N LYS A 31 -5.78 18.66 13.14
CA LYS A 31 -4.58 19.49 13.32
C LYS A 31 -3.34 18.88 12.70
N SER A 32 -3.50 17.90 11.82
CA SER A 32 -2.41 17.21 11.17
C SER A 32 -2.27 17.64 9.72
N LEU A 33 -1.05 17.79 9.26
CA LEU A 33 -0.74 17.71 7.83
C LEU A 33 -0.87 16.26 7.34
N HIS A 34 -1.14 16.09 6.06
CA HIS A 34 -1.17 14.79 5.43
C HIS A 34 0.27 14.29 5.20
N TYR A 35 0.45 13.00 5.39
CA TYR A 35 1.72 12.33 5.18
C TYR A 35 1.52 11.07 4.36
N ASN A 36 1.99 11.08 3.12
CA ASN A 36 1.97 9.91 2.25
C ASN A 36 3.37 9.29 2.18
N PRO A 37 3.62 8.17 2.88
CA PRO A 37 4.94 7.54 2.85
C PRO A 37 5.39 7.11 1.44
N LEU A 38 4.47 6.77 0.54
CA LEU A 38 4.81 6.36 -0.82
C LEU A 38 5.27 7.52 -1.71
N ALA A 39 5.10 8.78 -1.29
CA ALA A 39 5.65 9.94 -1.98
C ALA A 39 7.18 9.97 -2.00
N TYR A 40 7.81 9.27 -1.04
CA TYR A 40 9.27 9.21 -0.86
C TYR A 40 9.90 7.92 -1.40
N VAL A 41 9.11 7.05 -2.00
CA VAL A 41 9.57 5.81 -2.65
C VAL A 41 9.92 6.11 -4.10
N ARG A 42 11.19 6.00 -4.47
CA ARG A 42 11.74 6.42 -5.77
C ARG A 42 12.11 5.25 -6.67
N ASP A 43 12.57 4.15 -6.08
CA ASP A 43 13.09 2.99 -6.80
C ASP A 43 12.76 1.67 -6.08
N GLU A 44 13.25 0.56 -6.64
CA GLU A 44 13.02 -0.79 -6.12
C GLU A 44 13.66 -1.00 -4.73
N ALA A 45 14.80 -0.37 -4.46
CA ALA A 45 15.46 -0.47 -3.16
C ALA A 45 14.61 0.22 -2.09
N ASP A 46 14.10 1.42 -2.39
CA ASP A 46 13.18 2.14 -1.50
C ASP A 46 11.90 1.31 -1.23
N ILE A 47 11.37 0.59 -2.24
CA ILE A 47 10.21 -0.32 -2.05
C ILE A 47 10.54 -1.43 -1.07
N LEU A 48 11.68 -2.11 -1.24
CA LEU A 48 12.09 -3.21 -0.38
C LEU A 48 12.31 -2.75 1.06
N GLU A 49 12.96 -1.63 1.26
CA GLU A 49 13.22 -1.05 2.58
C GLU A 49 11.93 -0.56 3.24
N PHE A 50 11.06 0.11 2.48
CA PHE A 50 9.74 0.54 2.97
C PHE A 50 8.91 -0.65 3.47
N VAL A 51 8.83 -1.73 2.68
CA VAL A 51 8.08 -2.94 3.06
C VAL A 51 8.70 -3.59 4.29
N SER A 52 10.04 -3.61 4.40
CA SER A 52 10.72 -4.12 5.59
C SER A 52 10.34 -3.31 6.84
N CYS A 53 10.44 -1.99 6.77
CA CYS A 53 10.05 -1.09 7.85
C CYS A 53 8.56 -1.24 8.23
N LEU A 54 7.67 -1.35 7.23
CA LEU A 54 6.24 -1.58 7.46
C LEU A 54 5.99 -2.88 8.21
N ILE A 55 6.59 -3.99 7.77
CA ILE A 55 6.40 -5.31 8.38
C ILE A 55 6.94 -5.32 9.81
N GLU A 56 8.17 -4.88 10.03
CA GLU A 56 8.81 -4.85 11.35
C GLU A 56 8.00 -4.04 12.37
N ASN A 57 7.50 -2.87 11.97
CA ASN A 57 6.78 -1.97 12.88
C ASN A 57 5.28 -2.30 13.04
N THR A 58 4.77 -3.28 12.31
CA THR A 58 3.36 -3.71 12.39
C THR A 58 3.19 -5.17 12.77
N THR A 59 4.26 -5.91 13.07
CA THR A 59 4.19 -7.33 13.43
C THR A 59 3.50 -7.55 14.78
N GLY A 60 3.84 -6.80 15.83
CA GLY A 60 3.21 -6.91 17.16
C GLY A 60 3.09 -8.35 17.69
N ASP A 61 2.14 -8.58 18.59
CA ASP A 61 1.85 -9.90 19.20
C ASP A 61 0.90 -10.73 18.32
N ARG A 62 1.26 -11.01 17.06
CA ARG A 62 0.45 -11.82 16.16
C ARG A 62 0.72 -13.30 16.32
N GLU A 63 -0.28 -14.14 15.96
CA GLU A 63 -0.23 -15.61 16.07
C GLU A 63 1.01 -16.23 15.37
N HIS A 64 1.47 -15.62 14.28
CA HIS A 64 2.63 -16.08 13.50
C HIS A 64 3.80 -15.09 13.55
N ALA A 65 3.87 -14.23 14.59
CA ALA A 65 4.98 -13.29 14.74
C ALA A 65 6.30 -14.06 14.83
N GLY A 66 7.25 -13.69 13.96
CA GLY A 66 8.57 -14.32 13.90
C GLY A 66 8.64 -15.64 13.12
N ASP A 67 7.58 -16.10 12.47
CA ASP A 67 7.64 -17.19 11.49
C ASP A 67 8.08 -16.64 10.12
N PRO A 68 9.30 -16.96 9.65
CA PRO A 68 9.85 -16.40 8.41
C PRO A 68 9.00 -16.69 7.16
N PHE A 69 8.26 -17.78 7.14
CA PHE A 69 7.42 -18.13 6.00
C PHE A 69 6.31 -17.08 5.80
N TRP A 70 5.59 -16.74 6.86
CA TRP A 70 4.47 -15.79 6.79
C TRP A 70 4.95 -14.39 6.44
N GLU A 71 6.01 -13.92 7.12
CA GLU A 71 6.58 -12.61 6.86
C GLU A 71 7.13 -12.48 5.43
N ASN A 72 7.79 -13.53 4.93
CA ASN A 72 8.30 -13.53 3.56
C ASN A 72 7.17 -13.51 2.52
N ALA A 73 6.10 -14.27 2.75
CA ALA A 73 4.97 -14.29 1.84
C ALA A 73 4.20 -12.95 1.83
N GLU A 74 4.00 -12.34 3.02
CA GLU A 74 3.44 -10.99 3.13
C GLU A 74 4.33 -9.95 2.41
N ARG A 75 5.64 -10.03 2.62
CA ARG A 75 6.63 -9.15 1.98
C ARG A 75 6.51 -9.19 0.46
N LEU A 76 6.49 -10.37 -0.13
CA LEU A 76 6.35 -10.54 -1.57
C LEU A 76 5.09 -9.86 -2.11
N LEU A 77 3.96 -10.03 -1.41
CA LEU A 77 2.70 -9.38 -1.81
C LEU A 77 2.80 -7.86 -1.70
N TYR A 78 3.26 -7.31 -0.57
CA TYR A 78 3.36 -5.86 -0.41
C TYR A 78 4.33 -5.22 -1.42
N VAL A 79 5.47 -5.86 -1.68
CA VAL A 79 6.41 -5.40 -2.71
C VAL A 79 5.74 -5.36 -4.08
N ALA A 80 4.98 -6.39 -4.43
CA ALA A 80 4.23 -6.43 -5.69
C ALA A 80 3.18 -5.32 -5.78
N LEU A 81 2.38 -5.11 -4.71
CA LEU A 81 1.33 -4.09 -4.68
C LEU A 81 1.90 -2.68 -4.76
N ILE A 82 2.95 -2.39 -3.98
CA ILE A 82 3.58 -1.07 -3.96
C ILE A 82 4.29 -0.82 -5.29
N GLY A 83 5.03 -1.81 -5.83
CA GLY A 83 5.62 -1.70 -7.15
C GLY A 83 4.59 -1.43 -8.23
N TYR A 84 3.43 -2.09 -8.19
CA TYR A 84 2.33 -1.83 -9.11
C TYR A 84 1.83 -0.38 -9.01
N LEU A 85 1.63 0.14 -7.80
CA LEU A 85 1.22 1.53 -7.58
C LEU A 85 2.26 2.52 -8.09
N VAL A 86 3.53 2.31 -7.74
CA VAL A 86 4.62 3.25 -8.08
C VAL A 86 4.85 3.32 -9.60
N TYR A 87 4.81 2.18 -10.29
CA TYR A 87 5.19 2.14 -11.71
C TYR A 87 4.01 2.20 -12.69
N ARG A 88 2.76 1.92 -12.23
CA ARG A 88 1.63 1.75 -13.14
C ARG A 88 0.40 2.59 -12.81
N CYS A 89 0.33 3.13 -11.60
CA CYS A 89 -0.80 3.96 -11.19
C CYS A 89 -0.46 5.45 -11.27
N PRO A 90 -1.47 6.32 -11.46
CA PRO A 90 -1.28 7.75 -11.39
C PRO A 90 -0.88 8.17 -9.97
N PRO A 91 -0.20 9.34 -9.82
CA PRO A 91 0.34 9.77 -8.53
C PRO A 91 -0.67 9.84 -7.39
N GLU A 92 -1.92 10.19 -7.68
CA GLU A 92 -3.02 10.29 -6.72
C GLU A 92 -3.41 8.94 -6.09
N ASP A 93 -3.13 7.82 -6.77
CA ASP A 93 -3.40 6.48 -6.27
C ASP A 93 -2.20 5.88 -5.50
N ARG A 94 -1.02 6.50 -5.61
CA ARG A 94 0.22 6.05 -4.96
C ARG A 94 0.22 6.38 -3.49
N SER A 95 -0.56 5.64 -2.72
CA SER A 95 -0.73 5.84 -1.27
C SER A 95 -0.96 4.51 -0.55
N LEU A 96 -0.86 4.50 0.78
CA LEU A 96 -1.25 3.33 1.57
C LEU A 96 -2.74 2.99 1.40
N SER A 97 -3.59 3.98 1.09
CA SER A 97 -4.98 3.75 0.72
C SER A 97 -5.08 2.98 -0.61
N GLY A 98 -4.20 3.25 -1.57
CA GLY A 98 -4.07 2.49 -2.81
C GLY A 98 -3.67 1.04 -2.54
N VAL A 99 -2.72 0.80 -1.62
CA VAL A 99 -2.33 -0.57 -1.21
C VAL A 99 -3.54 -1.32 -0.65
N VAL A 100 -4.32 -0.70 0.26
CA VAL A 100 -5.55 -1.32 0.80
C VAL A 100 -6.56 -1.62 -0.30
N THR A 101 -6.70 -0.71 -1.27
CA THR A 101 -7.59 -0.92 -2.42
C THR A 101 -7.15 -2.14 -3.24
N LEU A 102 -5.88 -2.23 -3.63
CA LEU A 102 -5.36 -3.39 -4.36
C LEU A 102 -5.48 -4.69 -3.53
N LEU A 103 -5.17 -4.63 -2.23
CA LEU A 103 -5.31 -5.79 -1.34
C LEU A 103 -6.76 -6.28 -1.26
N SER A 104 -7.74 -5.39 -1.31
CA SER A 104 -9.17 -5.76 -1.33
C SER A 104 -9.58 -6.54 -2.59
N LEU A 105 -8.82 -6.42 -3.68
CA LEU A 105 -9.00 -7.17 -4.93
C LEU A 105 -8.39 -8.58 -4.83
N ALA A 106 -7.48 -8.83 -3.88
CA ALA A 106 -6.90 -10.14 -3.63
C ALA A 106 -7.92 -11.02 -2.91
N LYS A 107 -8.40 -12.05 -3.57
CA LYS A 107 -9.37 -12.99 -3.02
C LYS A 107 -8.92 -14.42 -3.29
N ALA A 108 -9.27 -15.32 -2.37
CA ALA A 108 -9.01 -16.75 -2.52
C ALA A 108 -10.29 -17.54 -2.34
N LYS A 109 -10.46 -18.61 -3.12
CA LYS A 109 -11.51 -19.61 -2.96
C LYS A 109 -10.86 -20.95 -2.65
N GLU A 110 -11.17 -21.52 -1.49
CA GLU A 110 -10.62 -22.82 -1.08
C GLU A 110 -11.11 -23.99 -1.94
N SER A 111 -12.31 -23.85 -2.48
CA SER A 111 -12.95 -24.88 -3.30
C SER A 111 -12.57 -24.86 -4.78
N ASP A 112 -11.77 -23.90 -5.22
CA ASP A 112 -11.44 -23.69 -6.64
C ASP A 112 -10.02 -23.15 -6.77
N GLU A 113 -9.06 -24.04 -6.98
CA GLU A 113 -7.64 -23.68 -7.19
C GLU A 113 -7.42 -22.91 -8.52
N SER A 114 -8.37 -22.97 -9.44
CA SER A 114 -8.30 -22.23 -10.70
C SER A 114 -8.89 -20.81 -10.61
N TYR A 115 -9.42 -20.45 -9.45
CA TYR A 115 -10.01 -19.13 -9.24
C TYR A 115 -8.98 -18.01 -9.41
N ARG A 116 -9.35 -17.03 -10.20
CA ARG A 116 -8.56 -15.82 -10.44
C ARG A 116 -9.25 -14.63 -9.82
N SER A 117 -8.58 -14.02 -8.86
CA SER A 117 -9.06 -12.80 -8.22
C SER A 117 -8.97 -11.60 -9.18
N PRO A 118 -9.68 -10.50 -8.91
CA PRO A 118 -9.48 -9.25 -9.65
C PRO A 118 -8.01 -8.79 -9.65
N LEU A 119 -7.27 -9.04 -8.57
CA LEU A 119 -5.84 -8.73 -8.50
C LEU A 119 -5.03 -9.61 -9.47
N ASP A 120 -5.35 -10.92 -9.57
CA ASP A 120 -4.70 -11.80 -10.54
C ASP A 120 -4.89 -11.27 -11.98
N LEU A 121 -6.08 -10.79 -12.30
CA LEU A 121 -6.39 -10.24 -13.62
C LEU A 121 -5.60 -8.96 -13.93
N LEU A 122 -5.35 -8.11 -12.93
CA LEU A 122 -4.50 -6.93 -13.12
C LEU A 122 -3.06 -7.32 -13.48
N PHE A 123 -2.46 -8.26 -12.75
CA PHE A 123 -1.10 -8.71 -13.04
C PHE A 123 -1.01 -9.52 -14.34
N GLU A 124 -2.04 -10.29 -14.69
CA GLU A 124 -2.13 -10.98 -15.96
C GLU A 124 -2.22 -9.99 -17.14
N GLU A 125 -2.93 -8.87 -16.96
CA GLU A 125 -2.96 -7.81 -17.96
C GLU A 125 -1.56 -7.23 -18.23
N VAL A 126 -0.76 -7.05 -17.17
CA VAL A 126 0.64 -6.62 -17.32
C VAL A 126 1.45 -7.66 -18.12
N GLU A 127 1.34 -8.92 -17.74
CA GLU A 127 2.09 -10.02 -18.35
C GLU A 127 1.73 -10.24 -19.82
N THR A 128 0.44 -10.22 -20.14
CA THR A 128 -0.06 -10.61 -21.47
C THR A 128 -0.37 -9.44 -22.39
N GLY A 129 -0.48 -8.23 -21.85
CA GLY A 129 -0.97 -7.06 -22.57
C GLY A 129 -2.47 -7.11 -22.90
N MET A 130 -3.21 -8.08 -22.33
CA MET A 130 -4.59 -8.37 -22.70
C MET A 130 -5.53 -8.13 -21.51
N ARG A 131 -6.59 -7.38 -21.76
CA ARG A 131 -7.68 -7.15 -20.79
C ARG A 131 -8.95 -7.88 -21.19
N CYS A 132 -9.58 -8.53 -20.23
CA CYS A 132 -10.91 -9.10 -20.41
C CYS A 132 -11.96 -8.00 -20.23
N VAL A 133 -12.77 -7.78 -21.26
CA VAL A 133 -13.91 -6.85 -21.25
C VAL A 133 -15.19 -7.61 -21.54
N ALA A 134 -16.33 -7.13 -21.03
CA ALA A 134 -17.62 -7.71 -21.35
C ALA A 134 -17.85 -7.73 -22.88
N ALA A 135 -18.37 -8.82 -23.41
CA ALA A 135 -18.75 -8.88 -24.81
C ALA A 135 -19.93 -7.95 -25.09
N VAL A 136 -19.86 -7.16 -26.17
CA VAL A 136 -20.94 -6.27 -26.58
C VAL A 136 -22.15 -7.12 -26.98
N GLY A 137 -23.32 -6.90 -26.31
CA GLY A 137 -24.56 -7.63 -26.59
C GLY A 137 -25.02 -8.60 -25.51
N GLY A 138 -24.16 -8.91 -24.52
CA GLY A 138 -24.62 -9.52 -23.27
C GLY A 138 -25.30 -8.48 -22.39
N SER A 139 -26.45 -8.80 -21.80
CA SER A 139 -27.03 -7.96 -20.77
C SER A 139 -25.94 -7.71 -19.72
N GLY A 140 -25.47 -6.45 -19.59
CA GLY A 140 -24.35 -6.08 -18.73
C GLY A 140 -24.57 -6.32 -17.23
N GLN A 141 -25.68 -6.97 -16.88
CA GLN A 141 -25.95 -7.48 -15.55
C GLN A 141 -25.23 -8.81 -15.36
N GLY A 142 -24.17 -8.77 -14.57
CA GLY A 142 -23.50 -9.95 -14.08
C GLY A 142 -22.15 -10.30 -14.70
N PHE A 143 -21.56 -9.42 -15.54
CA PHE A 143 -20.18 -9.62 -15.96
C PHE A 143 -19.28 -9.50 -14.72
N ASP A 144 -18.78 -10.64 -14.29
CA ASP A 144 -17.78 -10.75 -13.24
C ASP A 144 -16.52 -11.37 -13.85
N PRO A 145 -15.47 -10.59 -14.10
CA PRO A 145 -14.23 -11.09 -14.68
C PRO A 145 -13.58 -12.19 -13.83
N THR A 146 -13.90 -12.23 -12.53
CA THR A 146 -13.36 -13.24 -11.61
C THR A 146 -13.99 -14.62 -11.79
N ARG A 147 -15.21 -14.68 -12.32
CA ARG A 147 -15.92 -15.95 -12.56
C ARG A 147 -15.45 -16.66 -13.83
N ARG A 148 -14.72 -15.95 -14.67
CA ARG A 148 -14.39 -16.43 -15.99
C ARG A 148 -13.37 -17.57 -16.02
N ALA A 149 -12.40 -17.58 -15.12
CA ALA A 149 -11.36 -18.62 -15.13
C ALA A 149 -11.92 -20.04 -15.00
N SER A 150 -13.10 -20.17 -14.37
CA SER A 150 -13.79 -21.45 -14.18
C SER A 150 -15.05 -21.60 -15.03
N TYR A 151 -15.55 -20.56 -15.71
CA TYR A 151 -16.91 -20.61 -16.26
C TYR A 151 -17.19 -19.54 -17.33
N ASP A 152 -16.57 -19.69 -18.52
CA ASP A 152 -17.10 -19.01 -19.70
C ASP A 152 -17.31 -19.96 -20.88
N PRO A 153 -18.31 -20.85 -20.82
CA PRO A 153 -18.71 -21.64 -21.97
C PRO A 153 -19.42 -20.84 -23.06
N ALA A 154 -19.79 -19.57 -22.78
CA ALA A 154 -20.69 -18.79 -23.63
C ALA A 154 -20.06 -17.55 -24.30
N GLY A 155 -18.76 -17.29 -24.14
CA GLY A 155 -18.12 -16.13 -24.77
C GLY A 155 -18.65 -14.79 -24.23
N SER A 156 -19.00 -14.72 -22.93
CA SER A 156 -19.47 -13.50 -22.29
C SER A 156 -18.39 -12.41 -22.16
N CYS A 157 -17.15 -12.76 -22.47
CA CYS A 157 -16.01 -11.88 -22.40
C CYS A 157 -15.17 -11.92 -23.67
N ARG A 158 -14.64 -10.78 -24.03
CA ARG A 158 -13.67 -10.60 -25.10
C ARG A 158 -12.33 -10.13 -24.55
N TRP A 159 -11.24 -10.74 -24.98
CA TRP A 159 -9.88 -10.24 -24.73
C TRP A 159 -9.55 -9.12 -25.71
N VAL A 160 -9.09 -8.01 -25.17
CA VAL A 160 -8.67 -6.84 -25.93
C VAL A 160 -7.22 -6.55 -25.60
N LYS A 161 -6.39 -6.35 -26.63
CA LYS A 161 -5.02 -5.89 -26.43
C LYS A 161 -5.06 -4.45 -25.92
N VAL A 162 -4.46 -4.18 -24.77
CA VAL A 162 -4.40 -2.86 -24.14
C VAL A 162 -2.97 -2.35 -24.00
N ALA A 163 -2.00 -3.25 -24.04
CA ALA A 163 -0.58 -2.90 -23.94
C ALA A 163 0.28 -3.97 -24.66
N GLU A 164 1.57 -3.76 -24.73
CA GLU A 164 2.50 -4.84 -25.10
C GLU A 164 2.73 -5.76 -23.89
N PRO A 165 2.90 -7.09 -24.13
CA PRO A 165 3.23 -8.04 -23.08
C PRO A 165 4.55 -7.66 -22.40
N VAL A 166 4.62 -7.83 -21.08
CA VAL A 166 5.82 -7.58 -20.30
C VAL A 166 6.36 -8.90 -19.75
N PRO A 167 7.61 -9.29 -20.08
CA PRO A 167 8.23 -10.47 -19.49
C PRO A 167 8.32 -10.38 -17.97
N VAL A 168 8.05 -11.48 -17.27
CA VAL A 168 8.01 -11.52 -15.79
C VAL A 168 9.31 -11.03 -15.16
N ASP A 169 10.44 -11.43 -15.71
CA ASP A 169 11.78 -11.10 -15.23
C ASP A 169 12.21 -9.65 -15.51
N SER A 170 11.46 -8.94 -16.35
CA SER A 170 11.73 -7.54 -16.69
C SER A 170 10.86 -6.54 -15.91
N ASP A 171 9.93 -7.02 -15.09
CA ASP A 171 9.04 -6.16 -14.29
C ASP A 171 9.09 -6.54 -12.81
N PHE A 172 9.54 -5.59 -12.01
CA PHE A 172 9.75 -5.79 -10.58
C PHE A 172 8.47 -6.21 -9.84
N ALA A 173 7.35 -5.53 -10.11
CA ALA A 173 6.08 -5.82 -9.43
C ALA A 173 5.51 -7.17 -9.87
N LEU A 174 5.54 -7.46 -11.16
CA LEU A 174 5.05 -8.73 -11.71
C LEU A 174 5.88 -9.92 -11.21
N LEU A 175 7.22 -9.79 -11.17
CA LEU A 175 8.11 -10.82 -10.63
C LEU A 175 7.74 -11.15 -9.18
N HIS A 176 7.62 -10.16 -8.31
CA HIS A 176 7.27 -10.37 -6.89
C HIS A 176 5.87 -10.95 -6.72
N TYR A 177 4.92 -10.55 -7.57
CA TYR A 177 3.59 -11.13 -7.57
C TYR A 177 3.60 -12.63 -7.93
N LYS A 178 4.38 -13.04 -8.93
CA LYS A 178 4.55 -14.45 -9.28
C LYS A 178 5.20 -15.24 -8.15
N MET A 179 6.28 -14.71 -7.56
CA MET A 179 6.93 -15.32 -6.40
C MET A 179 5.95 -15.48 -5.21
N PHE A 180 5.11 -14.47 -4.97
CA PHE A 180 4.05 -14.57 -3.96
C PHE A 180 3.05 -15.68 -4.26
N LYS A 181 2.57 -15.80 -5.49
CA LYS A 181 1.61 -16.85 -5.88
C LYS A 181 2.20 -18.25 -5.72
N ASP A 182 3.47 -18.43 -6.07
CA ASP A 182 4.17 -19.69 -5.91
C ASP A 182 4.39 -20.06 -4.44
N ALA A 183 4.79 -19.09 -3.62
CA ALA A 183 5.00 -19.29 -2.18
C ALA A 183 3.68 -19.53 -1.43
N ALA A 184 2.62 -18.80 -1.78
CA ALA A 184 1.35 -18.85 -1.06
C ALA A 184 0.64 -20.21 -1.18
N GLY A 185 0.60 -20.84 -2.37
CA GLY A 185 -0.02 -22.13 -2.57
C GLY A 185 -1.38 -22.30 -1.87
N LYS A 186 -1.52 -23.35 -1.07
CA LYS A 186 -2.76 -23.62 -0.29
C LYS A 186 -2.97 -22.67 0.91
N THR A 187 -1.93 -21.94 1.32
CA THR A 187 -2.00 -21.00 2.46
C THR A 187 -2.43 -19.59 2.06
N LEU A 188 -2.70 -19.36 0.77
CA LEU A 188 -3.04 -18.06 0.20
C LEU A 188 -4.08 -17.29 1.04
N LYS A 189 -5.16 -17.93 1.43
CA LYS A 189 -6.24 -17.29 2.20
C LYS A 189 -5.74 -16.79 3.56
N SER A 190 -4.95 -17.59 4.26
CA SER A 190 -4.40 -17.22 5.57
C SER A 190 -3.41 -16.07 5.45
N ILE A 191 -2.56 -16.06 4.41
CA ILE A 191 -1.64 -14.94 4.14
C ILE A 191 -2.43 -13.65 3.86
N LEU A 192 -3.50 -13.72 3.05
CA LEU A 192 -4.36 -12.56 2.79
C LEU A 192 -5.06 -12.04 4.06
N VAL A 193 -5.48 -12.93 4.97
CA VAL A 193 -6.02 -12.52 6.27
C VAL A 193 -4.96 -11.77 7.07
N SER A 194 -3.73 -12.28 7.15
CA SER A 194 -2.63 -11.64 7.86
C SER A 194 -2.31 -10.25 7.27
N CYS A 195 -2.22 -10.14 5.94
CA CYS A 195 -2.03 -8.86 5.26
C CYS A 195 -3.16 -7.86 5.58
N ASN A 196 -4.43 -8.29 5.52
CA ASN A 196 -5.56 -7.42 5.83
C ASN A 196 -5.55 -6.96 7.30
N THR A 197 -5.20 -7.84 8.24
CA THR A 197 -5.06 -7.48 9.64
C THR A 197 -3.96 -6.42 9.86
N ARG A 198 -2.85 -6.51 9.12
CA ARG A 198 -1.78 -5.50 9.14
C ARG A 198 -2.28 -4.13 8.67
N MET A 199 -3.20 -4.10 7.72
CA MET A 199 -3.79 -2.88 7.16
C MET A 199 -5.06 -2.42 7.88
N GLU A 200 -5.46 -3.07 9.00
CA GLU A 200 -6.67 -2.72 9.76
C GLU A 200 -6.76 -1.24 10.16
N PRO A 201 -5.68 -0.54 10.59
CA PRO A 201 -5.75 0.89 10.89
C PRO A 201 -6.31 1.75 9.75
N PHE A 202 -6.11 1.33 8.51
CA PHE A 202 -6.62 2.01 7.31
C PHE A 202 -8.10 1.70 6.99
N ALA A 203 -8.78 0.88 7.80
CA ALA A 203 -10.24 0.76 7.75
C ALA A 203 -10.93 2.06 8.23
N ILE A 204 -10.21 2.87 9.02
CA ILE A 204 -10.70 4.15 9.54
C ILE A 204 -10.58 5.23 8.45
N PRO A 205 -11.70 5.87 8.01
CA PRO A 205 -11.68 6.85 6.93
C PRO A 205 -10.73 8.02 7.16
N GLN A 206 -10.65 8.52 8.40
CA GLN A 206 -9.76 9.63 8.76
C GLN A 206 -8.28 9.26 8.62
N VAL A 207 -7.92 8.01 8.88
CA VAL A 207 -6.54 7.53 8.69
C VAL A 207 -6.21 7.41 7.20
N ARG A 208 -7.17 6.94 6.39
CA ARG A 208 -6.98 6.92 4.93
C ARG A 208 -6.75 8.31 4.37
N GLU A 209 -7.55 9.27 4.82
CA GLU A 209 -7.39 10.67 4.40
C GLU A 209 -6.03 11.20 4.81
N LEU A 210 -5.60 10.94 6.04
CA LEU A 210 -4.32 11.39 6.60
C LEU A 210 -3.11 10.94 5.75
N VAL A 211 -3.18 9.74 5.13
CA VAL A 211 -2.09 9.17 4.33
C VAL A 211 -2.35 9.21 2.81
N SER A 212 -3.36 9.95 2.37
CA SER A 212 -3.77 9.98 0.96
C SER A 212 -2.88 10.83 0.07
N ARG A 213 -2.30 11.90 0.63
CA ARG A 213 -1.43 12.85 -0.06
C ARG A 213 -0.30 13.31 0.86
N ASP A 214 0.72 13.93 0.29
CA ASP A 214 1.85 14.44 1.07
C ASP A 214 1.82 15.95 1.18
N GLU A 215 1.97 16.45 2.41
CA GLU A 215 2.10 17.87 2.76
C GLU A 215 3.34 18.10 3.64
N MET A 216 4.05 17.01 4.00
CA MET A 216 5.18 17.06 4.93
C MET A 216 6.48 17.49 4.25
N GLU A 217 6.64 17.23 2.94
CA GLU A 217 7.84 17.60 2.18
C GLU A 217 9.12 17.17 2.92
N LEU A 218 9.19 15.92 3.39
CA LEU A 218 10.31 15.43 4.21
C LEU A 218 11.63 15.41 3.45
N ASP A 219 11.58 15.20 2.13
CA ASP A 219 12.72 15.26 1.22
C ASP A 219 13.41 16.62 1.19
N ARG A 220 12.73 17.64 1.70
CA ARG A 220 13.24 19.01 1.80
C ARG A 220 13.70 19.41 3.20
N LEU A 221 13.76 18.45 4.12
CA LEU A 221 14.34 18.68 5.45
C LEU A 221 15.86 18.91 5.30
N GLY A 222 16.33 20.01 5.86
CA GLY A 222 17.75 20.38 5.75
C GLY A 222 18.11 21.25 4.56
N ASP A 223 17.16 21.58 3.68
CA ASP A 223 17.38 22.55 2.60
C ASP A 223 17.84 23.91 3.15
N ALA A 224 18.86 24.50 2.52
CA ALA A 224 19.40 25.79 2.92
C ALA A 224 18.40 26.96 2.75
N GLU A 225 17.46 26.83 1.82
CA GLU A 225 16.51 27.87 1.45
C GLU A 225 15.22 27.88 2.28
N GLY A 226 14.98 26.83 3.11
CA GLY A 226 13.74 26.74 3.88
C GLY A 226 13.93 25.98 5.18
N ARG A 227 13.99 26.71 6.29
CA ARG A 227 14.03 26.07 7.62
C ARG A 227 12.69 25.39 7.90
N ARG A 228 12.70 24.09 8.19
CA ARG A 228 11.52 23.30 8.55
C ARG A 228 11.70 22.70 9.93
N ALA A 229 10.62 22.65 10.70
CA ALA A 229 10.57 21.97 11.99
C ALA A 229 9.39 21.00 11.99
N VAL A 230 9.68 19.70 12.07
CA VAL A 230 8.66 18.65 12.10
C VAL A 230 8.30 18.32 13.53
N PHE A 231 7.01 18.33 13.82
CA PHE A 231 6.44 17.90 15.08
C PHE A 231 5.61 16.62 14.85
N ALA A 232 6.13 15.51 15.34
CA ALA A 232 5.44 14.23 15.34
C ALA A 232 4.65 14.10 16.66
N VAL A 233 3.36 14.40 16.62
CA VAL A 233 2.47 14.35 17.79
C VAL A 233 1.79 12.98 17.84
N MET A 234 2.14 12.18 18.86
CA MET A 234 1.65 10.82 19.04
C MET A 234 1.01 10.63 20.41
N SER A 235 0.09 9.67 20.51
CA SER A 235 -0.47 9.26 21.80
C SER A 235 0.58 8.54 22.64
N ASP A 236 0.62 8.82 23.94
CA ASP A 236 1.41 8.08 24.91
C ASP A 236 0.71 6.81 25.43
N THR A 237 -0.58 6.66 25.14
CA THR A 237 -1.41 5.54 25.59
C THR A 237 -1.79 4.56 24.49
N SER A 238 -1.53 4.87 23.23
CA SER A 238 -1.86 4.03 22.07
C SER A 238 -0.70 3.97 21.10
N SER A 239 -0.30 2.74 20.74
CA SER A 239 0.72 2.47 19.73
C SER A 239 0.15 2.22 18.34
N LEU A 240 -1.19 2.36 18.15
CA LEU A 240 -1.88 1.98 16.90
C LEU A 240 -1.26 2.61 15.64
N TYR A 241 -0.76 3.84 15.75
CA TYR A 241 -0.17 4.59 14.62
C TYR A 241 1.34 4.76 14.73
N SER A 242 2.01 4.08 15.67
CA SER A 242 3.45 4.23 15.89
C SER A 242 4.28 3.86 14.66
N PHE A 243 3.81 2.91 13.87
CA PHE A 243 4.47 2.49 12.62
C PHE A 243 4.60 3.63 11.60
N LEU A 244 3.64 4.58 11.53
CA LEU A 244 3.74 5.75 10.65
C LEU A 244 4.91 6.67 11.05
N PHE A 245 5.14 6.82 12.35
CA PHE A 245 6.28 7.60 12.85
C PHE A 245 7.61 6.89 12.59
N SER A 246 7.65 5.56 12.73
CA SER A 246 8.85 4.78 12.40
C SER A 246 9.22 4.91 10.92
N ILE A 247 8.23 4.82 10.03
CA ILE A 247 8.42 5.03 8.58
C ILE A 247 8.89 6.48 8.32
N MET A 248 8.24 7.47 8.94
CA MET A 248 8.61 8.87 8.80
C MET A 248 10.07 9.12 9.22
N LEU A 249 10.50 8.56 10.36
CA LEU A 249 11.88 8.69 10.83
C LEU A 249 12.89 8.00 9.92
N TRP A 250 12.51 6.90 9.29
CA TRP A 250 13.36 6.23 8.31
C TRP A 250 13.51 7.08 7.02
N GLN A 251 12.50 7.86 6.65
CA GLN A 251 12.48 8.69 5.44
C GLN A 251 13.11 10.09 5.63
N THR A 252 13.52 10.46 6.85
CA THR A 252 14.17 11.75 7.15
C THR A 252 15.68 11.62 7.27
#